data_f5aaeea45e25cef93995a0943bcd9b3e
#
_entry.id   f5aaeea45e25cef93995a0943bcd9b3e
#
_cell.length_a   1.000
_cell.length_b   1.000
_cell.length_c   1.000
_cell.angle_alpha   90.00
_cell.angle_beta   90.00
_cell.angle_gamma   90.00
#
_symmetry.space_group_name_H-M   'P 1'
#
loop_
_entity.id
_entity.type
_entity.pdbx_description
1 polymer ?
#
loop_
_entity_poly.entity_id
_entity_poly.type
_entity_poly.pdbx_seq_one_letter_code
_entity_poly.pdbx_strand_id
1 'polypeptide(L)'
;SLAALRRALDLSSADLKKLVRSQPSVIGLDTEANVLPTISKVRSRFGLSVAEARKVLIANPSLLTLSFETNLEPRVAMLEQRLELSPAELKALLLRQPSLFTMGYESKLAPSLEWLQARLGLSDAELRRLVLRSPGLVARNEDSIEPKLAVHVQVSSS
;
A
#
# COMPACT_ATOMS: atom_id res chain seq x y z
N SER A 1 -10.95 17.16 13.41
CA SER A 1 -10.21 17.29 14.65
C SER A 1 -9.60 15.95 15.04
N LEU A 2 -8.63 16.00 15.96
CA LEU A 2 -7.99 14.78 16.44
C LEU A 2 -8.97 13.89 17.20
N ALA A 3 -9.94 14.47 17.87
CA ALA A 3 -10.97 13.68 18.59
C ALA A 3 -11.82 12.87 17.61
N ALA A 4 -12.16 13.45 16.47
CA ALA A 4 -12.94 12.76 15.45
C ALA A 4 -12.12 11.62 14.83
N LEU A 5 -10.84 11.84 14.57
CA LEU A 5 -9.94 10.82 14.04
C LEU A 5 -9.79 9.66 15.05
N ARG A 6 -9.58 10.00 16.30
CA ARG A 6 -9.46 8.99 17.38
C ARG A 6 -10.70 8.10 17.45
N ARG A 7 -11.86 8.72 17.33
CA ARG A 7 -13.14 8.00 17.39
C ARG A 7 -13.36 7.13 16.16
N ALA A 8 -13.00 7.64 14.98
CA ALA A 8 -13.21 6.92 13.72
C ALA A 8 -12.42 5.62 13.65
N LEU A 9 -11.21 5.60 14.22
CA LEU A 9 -10.33 4.44 14.20
C LEU A 9 -10.16 3.78 15.56
N ASP A 10 -10.89 4.24 16.56
CA ASP A 10 -10.78 3.73 17.94
C ASP A 10 -9.33 3.72 18.41
N LEU A 11 -8.65 4.86 18.24
CA LEU A 11 -7.24 4.99 18.58
C LEU A 11 -7.02 5.17 20.08
N SER A 12 -5.99 4.51 20.60
CA SER A 12 -5.50 4.80 21.95
C SER A 12 -4.72 6.11 21.93
N SER A 13 -4.42 6.66 23.10
CA SER A 13 -3.58 7.87 23.20
C SER A 13 -2.21 7.64 22.60
N ALA A 14 -1.63 6.45 22.80
CA ALA A 14 -0.34 6.09 22.23
C ALA A 14 -0.40 6.01 20.71
N ASP A 15 -1.45 5.41 20.18
CA ASP A 15 -1.66 5.32 18.73
C ASP A 15 -1.78 6.70 18.09
N LEU A 16 -2.54 7.58 18.73
CA LEU A 16 -2.73 8.94 18.23
C LEU A 16 -1.42 9.71 18.22
N LYS A 17 -0.62 9.59 19.27
CA LYS A 17 0.70 10.21 19.33
C LYS A 17 1.61 9.71 18.24
N LYS A 18 1.62 8.40 18.01
CA LYS A 18 2.43 7.77 16.97
C LYS A 18 2.03 8.28 15.58
N LEU A 19 0.73 8.36 15.33
CA LEU A 19 0.20 8.85 14.06
C LEU A 19 0.61 10.30 13.81
N VAL A 20 0.45 11.16 14.82
CA VAL A 20 0.80 12.57 14.71
C VAL A 20 2.30 12.75 14.49
N ARG A 21 3.13 11.96 15.18
CA ARG A 21 4.59 12.03 15.01
C ARG A 21 5.01 11.58 13.60
N SER A 22 4.38 10.53 13.10
CA SER A 22 4.70 9.98 11.78
C SER A 22 4.22 10.88 10.64
N GLN A 23 3.08 11.54 10.85
CA GLN A 23 2.46 12.35 9.82
C GLN A 23 1.88 13.63 10.44
N PRO A 24 2.75 14.62 10.76
CA PRO A 24 2.28 15.87 11.41
C PRO A 24 1.24 16.62 10.58
N SER A 25 1.25 16.45 9.26
CA SER A 25 0.28 17.10 8.38
C SER A 25 -1.16 16.71 8.67
N VAL A 26 -1.39 15.60 9.38
CA VAL A 26 -2.73 15.19 9.80
C VAL A 26 -3.39 16.27 10.66
N ILE A 27 -2.60 16.97 11.49
CA ILE A 27 -3.12 18.05 12.35
C ILE A 27 -3.55 19.24 11.50
N GLY A 28 -2.78 19.54 10.45
CA GLY A 28 -3.05 20.69 9.58
C GLY A 28 -4.14 20.45 8.54
N LEU A 29 -4.55 19.19 8.34
CA LEU A 29 -5.61 18.87 7.40
C LEU A 29 -6.97 19.11 8.03
N ASP A 30 -7.95 19.43 7.19
CA ASP A 30 -9.34 19.45 7.62
C ASP A 30 -9.76 17.97 7.79
N THR A 31 -9.69 17.50 9.02
CA THR A 31 -9.92 16.09 9.34
C THR A 31 -11.31 15.65 8.89
N GLU A 32 -12.32 16.48 9.13
CA GLU A 32 -13.70 16.12 8.79
C GLU A 32 -13.95 16.12 7.29
N ALA A 33 -13.33 17.04 6.56
CA ALA A 33 -13.55 17.17 5.14
C ALA A 33 -12.67 16.23 4.31
N ASN A 34 -11.47 15.88 4.78
CA ASN A 34 -10.50 15.12 4.00
C ASN A 34 -10.15 13.76 4.59
N VAL A 35 -9.81 13.72 5.87
CA VAL A 35 -9.29 12.49 6.48
C VAL A 35 -10.40 11.48 6.77
N LEU A 36 -11.49 11.90 7.38
CA LEU A 36 -12.59 10.99 7.71
C LEU A 36 -13.24 10.34 6.48
N PRO A 37 -13.52 11.10 5.40
CA PRO A 37 -14.03 10.47 4.18
C PRO A 37 -13.04 9.47 3.60
N THR A 38 -11.74 9.75 3.64
CA THR A 38 -10.73 8.83 3.16
C THR A 38 -10.75 7.53 3.94
N ILE A 39 -10.84 7.60 5.25
CA ILE A 39 -10.93 6.40 6.10
C ILE A 39 -12.16 5.57 5.72
N SER A 40 -13.31 6.21 5.57
CA SER A 40 -14.54 5.52 5.21
C SER A 40 -14.43 4.84 3.84
N LYS A 41 -13.86 5.53 2.87
CA LYS A 41 -13.69 5.00 1.51
C LYS A 41 -12.71 3.84 1.48
N VAL A 42 -11.60 3.93 2.21
CA VAL A 42 -10.62 2.86 2.29
C VAL A 42 -11.26 1.62 2.93
N ARG A 43 -11.98 1.80 4.02
CA ARG A 43 -12.67 0.68 4.68
C ARG A 43 -13.66 0.01 3.74
N SER A 44 -14.43 0.80 3.03
CA SER A 44 -15.43 0.29 2.10
C SER A 44 -14.80 -0.42 0.91
N ARG A 45 -13.76 0.18 0.33
CA ARG A 45 -13.10 -0.36 -0.86
C ARG A 45 -12.43 -1.72 -0.59
N PHE A 46 -11.82 -1.87 0.58
CA PHE A 46 -11.08 -3.08 0.94
C PHE A 46 -11.85 -4.01 1.87
N GLY A 47 -13.02 -3.60 2.34
CA GLY A 47 -13.79 -4.41 3.27
C GLY A 47 -13.14 -4.53 4.64
N LEU A 48 -12.60 -3.44 5.18
CA LEU A 48 -11.85 -3.45 6.44
C LEU A 48 -12.76 -3.18 7.65
N SER A 49 -12.49 -3.89 8.74
CA SER A 49 -13.04 -3.53 10.04
C SER A 49 -12.34 -2.29 10.59
N VAL A 50 -12.86 -1.70 11.66
CA VAL A 50 -12.21 -0.58 12.32
C VAL A 50 -10.80 -0.96 12.79
N ALA A 51 -10.66 -2.15 13.39
CA ALA A 51 -9.36 -2.62 13.87
C ALA A 51 -8.35 -2.81 12.73
N GLU A 52 -8.80 -3.36 11.61
CA GLU A 52 -7.95 -3.55 10.43
C GLU A 52 -7.54 -2.21 9.82
N ALA A 53 -8.47 -1.28 9.70
CA ALA A 53 -8.18 0.06 9.19
C ALA A 53 -7.19 0.78 10.10
N ARG A 54 -7.37 0.68 11.42
CA ARG A 54 -6.43 1.25 12.40
C ARG A 54 -5.03 0.72 12.18
N LYS A 55 -4.88 -0.59 12.08
CA LYS A 55 -3.58 -1.23 11.88
C LYS A 55 -2.89 -0.73 10.62
N VAL A 56 -3.60 -0.70 9.51
CA VAL A 56 -3.06 -0.27 8.22
C VAL A 56 -2.65 1.20 8.25
N LEU A 57 -3.51 2.06 8.78
CA LEU A 57 -3.28 3.50 8.75
C LEU A 57 -2.22 3.95 9.75
N ILE A 58 -2.07 3.26 10.86
CA ILE A 58 -0.97 3.54 11.80
C ILE A 58 0.37 3.10 11.21
N ALA A 59 0.38 1.95 10.54
CA ALA A 59 1.60 1.46 9.87
C ALA A 59 1.99 2.35 8.69
N ASN A 60 1.01 2.98 8.04
CA ASN A 60 1.25 3.79 6.85
C ASN A 60 0.38 5.05 6.84
N PRO A 61 0.71 6.02 7.70
CA PRO A 61 -0.11 7.22 7.85
C PRO A 61 -0.26 8.05 6.58
N SER A 62 0.67 7.92 5.63
CA SER A 62 0.59 8.66 4.37
C SER A 62 -0.66 8.34 3.57
N LEU A 63 -1.31 7.19 3.82
CA LEU A 63 -2.58 6.88 3.18
C LEU A 63 -3.67 7.89 3.53
N LEU A 64 -3.57 8.51 4.71
CA LEU A 64 -4.53 9.52 5.14
C LEU A 64 -4.39 10.84 4.37
N THR A 65 -3.22 11.10 3.82
CA THR A 65 -2.93 12.34 3.11
C THR A 65 -3.16 12.22 1.60
N LEU A 66 -3.37 11.01 1.09
CA LEU A 66 -3.65 10.79 -0.33
C LEU A 66 -5.12 11.07 -0.63
N SER A 67 -5.36 11.71 -1.78
CA SER A 67 -6.73 11.82 -2.29
C SER A 67 -7.19 10.45 -2.73
N PHE A 68 -8.32 9.99 -2.17
CA PHE A 68 -8.82 8.67 -2.51
C PHE A 68 -9.15 8.56 -4.00
N GLU A 69 -9.93 9.52 -4.51
CA GLU A 69 -10.42 9.46 -5.89
C GLU A 69 -9.34 9.64 -6.94
N THR A 70 -8.37 10.52 -6.69
CA THR A 70 -7.37 10.87 -7.70
C THR A 70 -6.07 10.11 -7.56
N ASN A 71 -5.79 9.57 -6.36
CA ASN A 71 -4.52 8.86 -6.11
C ASN A 71 -4.71 7.40 -5.74
N LEU A 72 -5.47 7.13 -4.69
CA LEU A 72 -5.54 5.75 -4.15
C LEU A 72 -6.38 4.83 -5.03
N GLU A 73 -7.60 5.22 -5.39
CA GLU A 73 -8.50 4.36 -6.17
C GLU A 73 -7.92 3.97 -7.53
N PRO A 74 -7.32 4.90 -8.31
CA PRO A 74 -6.69 4.49 -9.56
C PRO A 74 -5.59 3.47 -9.38
N ARG A 75 -4.77 3.62 -8.34
CA ARG A 75 -3.69 2.66 -8.06
C ARG A 75 -4.25 1.29 -7.70
N VAL A 76 -5.29 1.27 -6.89
CA VAL A 76 -5.95 0.03 -6.50
C VAL A 76 -6.54 -0.67 -7.72
N ALA A 77 -7.25 0.07 -8.54
CA ALA A 77 -7.90 -0.48 -9.74
C ALA A 77 -6.88 -1.03 -10.72
N MET A 78 -5.79 -0.32 -10.95
CA MET A 78 -4.74 -0.74 -11.87
C MET A 78 -4.05 -2.01 -11.38
N LEU A 79 -3.72 -2.06 -10.09
CA LEU A 79 -3.08 -3.24 -9.51
C LEU A 79 -4.02 -4.43 -9.53
N GLU A 80 -5.28 -4.21 -9.19
CA GLU A 80 -6.31 -5.24 -9.22
C GLU A 80 -6.46 -5.85 -10.61
N GLN A 81 -6.50 -5.01 -11.64
CA GLN A 81 -6.59 -5.47 -13.02
C GLN A 81 -5.32 -6.17 -13.48
N ARG A 82 -4.18 -5.59 -13.18
CA ARG A 82 -2.89 -6.13 -13.64
C ARG A 82 -2.64 -7.54 -13.13
N LEU A 83 -3.00 -7.79 -11.87
CA LEU A 83 -2.77 -9.09 -11.22
C LEU A 83 -4.02 -9.93 -11.11
N GLU A 84 -5.15 -9.45 -11.62
CA GLU A 84 -6.44 -10.15 -11.56
C GLU A 84 -6.78 -10.58 -10.13
N LEU A 85 -6.69 -9.62 -9.20
CA LEU A 85 -6.89 -9.89 -7.78
C LEU A 85 -8.37 -9.97 -7.42
N SER A 86 -8.70 -10.93 -6.56
CA SER A 86 -10.02 -10.98 -5.93
C SER A 86 -10.08 -9.93 -4.82
N PRO A 87 -11.30 -9.57 -4.35
CA PRO A 87 -11.40 -8.65 -3.22
C PRO A 87 -10.67 -9.13 -1.97
N ALA A 88 -10.70 -10.43 -1.69
CA ALA A 88 -9.99 -11.00 -0.54
C ALA A 88 -8.47 -10.87 -0.70
N GLU A 89 -7.97 -11.10 -1.91
CA GLU A 89 -6.54 -10.97 -2.20
C GLU A 89 -6.08 -9.53 -2.09
N LEU A 90 -6.89 -8.60 -2.58
CA LEU A 90 -6.60 -7.17 -2.48
C LEU A 90 -6.51 -6.71 -1.04
N LYS A 91 -7.47 -7.15 -0.20
CA LYS A 91 -7.45 -6.86 1.22
C LYS A 91 -6.21 -7.44 1.90
N ALA A 92 -5.86 -8.67 1.57
CA ALA A 92 -4.68 -9.33 2.13
C ALA A 92 -3.40 -8.56 1.81
N LEU A 93 -3.27 -8.05 0.58
CA LEU A 93 -2.12 -7.25 0.18
C LEU A 93 -2.04 -5.96 0.98
N LEU A 94 -3.17 -5.28 1.15
CA LEU A 94 -3.20 -4.05 1.93
C LEU A 94 -2.79 -4.30 3.38
N LEU A 95 -3.28 -5.37 3.98
CA LEU A 95 -2.96 -5.69 5.37
C LEU A 95 -1.49 -6.09 5.55
N ARG A 96 -0.91 -6.75 4.56
CA ARG A 96 0.48 -7.20 4.65
C ARG A 96 1.48 -6.14 4.25
N GLN A 97 1.18 -5.36 3.22
CA GLN A 97 2.11 -4.37 2.66
C GLN A 97 1.38 -3.11 2.22
N PRO A 98 0.94 -2.27 3.19
CA PRO A 98 0.20 -1.06 2.83
C PRO A 98 0.99 -0.11 1.92
N SER A 99 2.31 -0.14 1.98
CA SER A 99 3.14 0.75 1.16
C SER A 99 2.96 0.54 -0.34
N LEU A 100 2.46 -0.62 -0.77
CA LEU A 100 2.14 -0.83 -2.18
C LEU A 100 1.17 0.21 -2.71
N PHE A 101 0.27 0.68 -1.86
CA PHE A 101 -0.78 1.60 -2.28
C PHE A 101 -0.39 3.06 -2.09
N THR A 102 0.77 3.33 -1.48
CA THR A 102 1.33 4.68 -1.40
C THR A 102 2.29 4.96 -2.53
N MET A 103 2.73 3.93 -3.25
CA MET A 103 3.61 4.06 -4.41
C MET A 103 2.80 4.46 -5.64
N GLY A 104 3.37 5.30 -6.49
CA GLY A 104 2.76 5.61 -7.78
C GLY A 104 2.73 4.37 -8.65
N TYR A 105 1.57 4.08 -9.25
CA TYR A 105 1.46 2.89 -10.08
C TYR A 105 2.36 2.98 -11.31
N GLU A 106 2.20 4.03 -12.11
CA GLU A 106 2.96 4.17 -13.36
C GLU A 106 4.44 4.45 -13.13
N SER A 107 4.76 5.16 -12.04
CA SER A 107 6.13 5.58 -11.77
C SER A 107 6.95 4.50 -11.05
N LYS A 108 6.30 3.62 -10.28
CA LYS A 108 7.02 2.62 -9.47
C LYS A 108 6.45 1.22 -9.54
N LEU A 109 5.15 1.03 -9.31
CA LEU A 109 4.56 -0.30 -9.25
C LEU A 109 4.64 -1.04 -10.58
N ALA A 110 4.18 -0.42 -11.66
CA ALA A 110 4.18 -1.07 -12.96
C ALA A 110 5.58 -1.41 -13.43
N PRO A 111 6.57 -0.49 -13.35
CA PRO A 111 7.95 -0.84 -13.70
C PRO A 111 8.51 -1.97 -12.84
N SER A 112 8.23 -1.99 -11.54
CA SER A 112 8.70 -3.06 -10.66
C SER A 112 8.10 -4.41 -11.03
N LEU A 113 6.80 -4.43 -11.33
CA LEU A 113 6.14 -5.67 -11.76
C LEU A 113 6.69 -6.17 -13.07
N GLU A 114 6.86 -5.29 -14.05
CA GLU A 114 7.41 -5.63 -15.34
C GLU A 114 8.85 -6.13 -15.23
N TRP A 115 9.64 -5.46 -14.42
CA TRP A 115 11.03 -5.83 -14.20
C TRP A 115 11.13 -7.21 -13.56
N LEU A 116 10.34 -7.48 -12.52
CA LEU A 116 10.33 -8.79 -11.86
C LEU A 116 9.87 -9.89 -12.82
N GLN A 117 8.81 -9.62 -13.57
CA GLN A 117 8.30 -10.60 -14.52
C GLN A 117 9.32 -10.95 -15.60
N ALA A 118 9.96 -9.94 -16.18
CA ALA A 118 10.97 -10.14 -17.21
C ALA A 118 12.22 -10.80 -16.66
N ARG A 119 12.68 -10.35 -15.49
CA ARG A 119 13.92 -10.82 -14.89
C ARG A 119 13.85 -12.28 -14.48
N LEU A 120 12.70 -12.69 -13.96
CA LEU A 120 12.50 -14.06 -13.46
C LEU A 120 11.77 -14.96 -14.45
N GLY A 121 11.39 -14.43 -15.61
CA GLY A 121 10.70 -15.20 -16.64
C GLY A 121 9.34 -15.71 -16.20
N LEU A 122 8.56 -14.86 -15.52
CA LEU A 122 7.29 -15.26 -14.93
C LEU A 122 6.12 -15.05 -15.88
N SER A 123 5.16 -15.98 -15.83
CA SER A 123 3.85 -15.75 -16.44
C SER A 123 3.06 -14.79 -15.54
N ASP A 124 1.91 -14.31 -16.05
CA ASP A 124 1.05 -13.44 -15.25
C ASP A 124 0.58 -14.14 -13.98
N ALA A 125 0.22 -15.41 -14.06
CA ALA A 125 -0.20 -16.18 -12.90
C ALA A 125 0.94 -16.35 -11.87
N GLU A 126 2.15 -16.55 -12.35
CA GLU A 126 3.32 -16.69 -11.49
C GLU A 126 3.66 -15.36 -10.82
N LEU A 127 3.57 -14.25 -11.55
CA LEU A 127 3.79 -12.92 -11.00
C LEU A 127 2.76 -12.62 -9.90
N ARG A 128 1.49 -12.94 -10.15
CA ARG A 128 0.44 -12.77 -9.15
C ARG A 128 0.75 -13.53 -7.87
N ARG A 129 1.16 -14.79 -8.00
CA ARG A 129 1.52 -15.61 -6.83
C ARG A 129 2.72 -15.04 -6.07
N LEU A 130 3.71 -14.57 -6.80
CA LEU A 130 4.89 -13.95 -6.19
C LEU A 130 4.51 -12.72 -5.38
N VAL A 131 3.69 -11.85 -5.94
CA VAL A 131 3.26 -10.63 -5.27
C VAL A 131 2.43 -10.95 -4.03
N LEU A 132 1.53 -11.93 -4.13
CA LEU A 132 0.71 -12.33 -2.99
C LEU A 132 1.54 -12.96 -1.87
N ARG A 133 2.57 -13.71 -2.24
CA ARG A 133 3.44 -14.36 -1.25
C ARG A 133 4.45 -13.39 -0.65
N SER A 134 5.01 -12.52 -1.45
CA SER A 134 6.11 -11.63 -1.03
C SER A 134 5.88 -10.20 -1.54
N PRO A 135 4.83 -9.53 -1.06
CA PRO A 135 4.54 -8.17 -1.54
C PRO A 135 5.65 -7.18 -1.24
N GLY A 136 6.49 -7.45 -0.23
CA GLY A 136 7.62 -6.60 0.08
C GLY A 136 8.64 -6.47 -1.04
N LEU A 137 8.74 -7.47 -1.91
CA LEU A 137 9.63 -7.39 -3.07
C LEU A 137 9.22 -6.29 -4.03
N VAL A 138 7.91 -6.12 -4.22
CA VAL A 138 7.39 -5.09 -5.11
C VAL A 138 7.47 -3.72 -4.46
N ALA A 139 7.26 -3.66 -3.14
CA ALA A 139 7.29 -2.41 -2.40
C ALA A 139 8.68 -1.79 -2.35
N ARG A 140 9.73 -2.59 -2.47
CA ARG A 140 11.10 -2.09 -2.58
C ARG A 140 11.28 -1.49 -3.97
N ASN A 141 11.98 -0.36 -4.04
CA ASN A 141 12.21 0.22 -5.36
C ASN A 141 13.34 -0.56 -6.07
N GLU A 142 13.46 -0.34 -7.38
CA GLU A 142 14.44 -1.04 -8.20
C GLU A 142 15.86 -0.84 -7.73
N ASP A 143 16.16 0.33 -7.18
CA ASP A 143 17.51 0.63 -6.69
C ASP A 143 17.91 -0.29 -5.54
N SER A 144 16.91 -0.79 -4.78
CA SER A 144 17.17 -1.73 -3.69
C SER A 144 17.17 -3.18 -4.15
N ILE A 145 16.29 -3.52 -5.10
CA ILE A 145 16.11 -4.90 -5.57
C ILE A 145 17.14 -5.26 -6.64
N GLU A 146 17.29 -4.40 -7.63
CA GLU A 146 18.07 -4.67 -8.82
C GLU A 146 19.53 -5.04 -8.54
N PRO A 147 20.27 -4.32 -7.70
CA PRO A 147 21.67 -4.70 -7.45
C PRO A 147 21.81 -6.11 -6.89
N LYS A 148 20.94 -6.51 -5.99
CA LYS A 148 20.98 -7.86 -5.41
C LYS A 148 20.69 -8.93 -6.44
N LEU A 149 19.65 -8.73 -7.25
CA LEU A 149 19.27 -9.69 -8.27
C LEU A 149 20.27 -9.72 -9.42
N ALA A 150 20.85 -8.57 -9.79
CA ALA A 150 21.86 -8.50 -10.81
C ALA A 150 23.10 -9.29 -10.39
N VAL A 151 23.55 -9.11 -9.16
CA VAL A 151 24.71 -9.85 -8.63
C VAL A 151 24.41 -11.35 -8.59
N HIS A 152 23.22 -11.72 -8.13
CA HIS A 152 22.83 -13.12 -8.08
C HIS A 152 22.77 -13.76 -9.46
N VAL A 153 22.22 -13.06 -10.43
CA VAL A 153 22.12 -13.54 -11.81
C VAL A 153 23.52 -13.70 -12.41
N GLN A 154 24.43 -12.76 -12.16
CA GLN A 154 25.80 -12.86 -12.64
C GLN A 154 26.50 -14.10 -12.09
N VAL A 155 26.31 -14.37 -10.82
CA VAL A 155 26.86 -15.58 -10.19
C VAL A 155 26.27 -16.83 -10.83
N SER A 156 24.95 -16.80 -11.09
CA SER A 156 24.25 -17.95 -11.70
C SER A 156 24.70 -18.21 -13.13
N SER A 157 25.04 -17.15 -13.88
CA SER A 157 25.43 -17.27 -15.27
C SER A 157 26.91 -17.59 -15.46
N SER A 158 27.69 -17.43 -14.42
CA SER A 158 29.09 -17.78 -14.50
C SER A 158 29.35 -19.20 -14.01
#